data_b0ccc6d8669266e1894d0d2fbc504fd7
#
_entry.id   b0ccc6d8669266e1894d0d2fbc504fd7
#
_cell.length_a   1.000
_cell.length_b   1.000
_cell.length_c   1.000
_cell.angle_alpha   90.00
_cell.angle_beta   90.00
_cell.angle_gamma   90.00
#
_symmetry.space_group_name_H-M   'P 1'
#
loop_
_entity.id
_entity.type
_entity.pdbx_description
1 polymer ?
#
loop_
_entity_poly.entity_id
_entity_poly.type
_entity_poly.pdbx_seq_one_letter_code
_entity_poly.pdbx_strand_id
1 'polypeptide(L)'
;MRRFFPLALLATALVLAGCHAKPPVQSSSGNSAVPANGAGASSAGANGASANAGAGAAGEDAAGPQEGVLARRIIYFDFDSSEIHPEGAEIIAGHAKYLTAHSAMRVRLEGHTDERGSREYNIGLGERRAQAVRRAMLLQGVSDAQIATVSYGAERPAVAGSDEAAWSKNRRVEIVYLK
;
A
#
# COMPACT_ATOMS: atom_id res chain seq x y z
N MET A 1 30.44 -40.63 30.78
CA MET A 1 29.63 -41.68 30.15
C MET A 1 29.06 -41.09 28.83
N ARG A 2 29.66 -41.49 27.72
CA ARG A 2 29.29 -41.04 26.38
C ARG A 2 28.12 -41.94 25.86
N ARG A 3 27.03 -41.36 25.43
CA ARG A 3 26.03 -42.11 24.68
C ARG A 3 25.88 -41.47 23.30
N PHE A 4 26.38 -42.16 22.30
CA PHE A 4 26.17 -41.94 20.88
C PHE A 4 24.81 -42.51 20.52
N PHE A 5 23.99 -41.74 19.77
CA PHE A 5 22.84 -42.26 19.04
C PHE A 5 23.08 -42.08 17.55
N PRO A 6 22.81 -43.14 16.75
CA PRO A 6 23.11 -43.13 15.32
C PRO A 6 22.01 -42.52 14.49
N LEU A 7 22.50 -41.93 13.44
CA LEU A 7 21.90 -41.40 12.23
C LEU A 7 20.95 -42.41 11.55
N ALA A 8 19.72 -42.03 11.24
CA ALA A 8 18.86 -42.72 10.32
C ALA A 8 18.49 -41.77 9.17
N LEU A 9 19.12 -42.03 8.01
CA LEU A 9 18.79 -41.45 6.70
C LEU A 9 17.48 -42.07 6.21
N LEU A 10 16.50 -41.27 5.84
CA LEU A 10 15.40 -41.70 4.98
C LEU A 10 15.23 -40.72 3.82
N ALA A 11 15.75 -41.12 2.68
CA ALA A 11 15.55 -40.43 1.40
C ALA A 11 14.25 -40.94 0.78
N THR A 12 13.29 -40.09 0.53
CA THR A 12 12.17 -40.36 -0.37
C THR A 12 12.10 -39.27 -1.44
N ALA A 13 12.58 -39.64 -2.64
CA ALA A 13 12.40 -38.88 -3.85
C ALA A 13 10.98 -39.11 -4.38
N LEU A 14 10.17 -38.09 -4.55
CA LEU A 14 8.93 -38.12 -5.29
C LEU A 14 9.03 -37.16 -6.48
N VAL A 15 9.27 -37.73 -7.67
CA VAL A 15 9.24 -37.02 -8.95
C VAL A 15 7.78 -37.01 -9.42
N LEU A 16 7.18 -35.85 -9.54
CA LEU A 16 5.91 -35.64 -10.25
C LEU A 16 6.14 -34.65 -11.39
N ALA A 17 6.28 -35.24 -12.58
CA ALA A 17 6.24 -34.54 -13.84
C ALA A 17 4.78 -34.15 -14.14
N GLY A 18 4.42 -32.88 -14.02
CA GLY A 18 3.15 -32.29 -14.44
C GLY A 18 3.32 -31.54 -15.75
N CYS A 19 2.92 -32.10 -16.89
CA CYS A 19 2.83 -31.43 -18.17
C CYS A 19 1.69 -30.38 -18.12
N HIS A 20 2.02 -29.08 -18.23
CA HIS A 20 1.05 -28.02 -18.44
C HIS A 20 0.83 -27.83 -19.94
N ALA A 21 -0.30 -28.26 -20.42
CA ALA A 21 -0.76 -28.03 -21.78
C ALA A 21 -1.37 -26.63 -21.88
N LYS A 22 -0.87 -25.85 -22.83
CA LYS A 22 -1.34 -24.51 -23.19
C LYS A 22 -2.56 -24.64 -24.11
N PRO A 23 -3.71 -23.98 -23.87
CA PRO A 23 -4.84 -24.02 -24.79
C PRO A 23 -4.57 -23.15 -26.04
N PRO A 24 -5.06 -23.57 -27.24
CA PRO A 24 -4.85 -22.85 -28.48
C PRO A 24 -5.79 -21.62 -28.58
N VAL A 25 -5.21 -20.53 -29.06
CA VAL A 25 -5.95 -19.31 -29.46
C VAL A 25 -6.66 -19.59 -30.78
N GLN A 26 -7.97 -19.56 -30.80
CA GLN A 26 -8.75 -19.55 -32.04
C GLN A 26 -8.95 -18.11 -32.49
N SER A 27 -8.31 -17.77 -33.60
CA SER A 27 -8.61 -16.61 -34.43
C SER A 27 -9.75 -16.96 -35.38
N SER A 28 -10.90 -16.34 -35.22
CA SER A 28 -11.95 -16.34 -36.22
C SER A 28 -12.09 -14.95 -36.83
N SER A 29 -11.59 -14.82 -38.05
CA SER A 29 -11.91 -13.73 -38.98
C SER A 29 -13.32 -13.96 -39.53
N GLY A 30 -14.18 -12.98 -39.41
CA GLY A 30 -15.50 -12.95 -40.03
C GLY A 30 -15.88 -11.52 -40.38
N ASN A 31 -15.72 -11.20 -41.66
CA ASN A 31 -16.10 -9.96 -42.31
C ASN A 31 -17.60 -9.97 -42.57
N SER A 32 -18.35 -8.89 -42.26
CA SER A 32 -19.48 -8.46 -43.10
C SER A 32 -20.15 -7.17 -42.59
N ALA A 33 -20.01 -6.16 -43.39
CA ALA A 33 -21.02 -5.15 -43.82
C ALA A 33 -21.92 -4.43 -42.79
N VAL A 34 -21.80 -3.10 -42.84
CA VAL A 34 -22.74 -2.08 -42.34
C VAL A 34 -24.06 -2.09 -43.16
N PRO A 35 -25.20 -1.77 -42.55
CA PRO A 35 -25.81 -0.49 -42.90
C PRO A 35 -26.30 0.31 -41.68
N ALA A 36 -26.32 1.63 -41.89
CA ALA A 36 -26.82 2.65 -40.99
C ALA A 36 -28.35 2.61 -40.87
N ASN A 37 -28.91 2.86 -39.70
CA ASN A 37 -29.91 3.88 -39.38
C ASN A 37 -30.56 3.68 -38.02
N GLY A 38 -30.88 4.77 -37.35
CA GLY A 38 -32.03 4.82 -36.46
C GLY A 38 -31.75 5.16 -35.01
N ALA A 39 -32.06 6.35 -34.66
CA ALA A 39 -32.27 6.95 -33.35
C ALA A 39 -32.95 6.02 -32.31
N GLY A 40 -32.60 6.23 -31.04
CA GLY A 40 -33.46 5.82 -29.95
C GLY A 40 -32.78 5.52 -28.63
N ALA A 41 -32.89 6.47 -27.71
CA ALA A 41 -33.19 6.32 -26.29
C ALA A 41 -32.36 5.33 -25.41
N SER A 42 -31.65 5.94 -24.48
CA SER A 42 -31.53 5.59 -23.04
C SER A 42 -31.68 4.12 -22.64
N SER A 43 -30.60 3.58 -22.09
CA SER A 43 -30.73 2.70 -20.93
C SER A 43 -29.45 2.77 -20.08
N ALA A 44 -29.67 3.07 -18.82
CA ALA A 44 -28.70 3.03 -17.75
C ALA A 44 -28.09 1.64 -17.64
N GLY A 45 -26.78 1.56 -17.85
CA GLY A 45 -25.95 0.41 -17.50
C GLY A 45 -25.10 0.78 -16.31
N ALA A 46 -25.59 0.44 -15.13
CA ALA A 46 -24.83 0.54 -13.91
C ALA A 46 -23.68 -0.49 -13.94
N ASN A 47 -22.49 -0.07 -14.28
CA ASN A 47 -21.31 -0.82 -13.95
C ASN A 47 -20.74 -0.24 -12.67
N GLY A 48 -20.90 -0.99 -11.59
CA GLY A 48 -20.31 -0.75 -10.31
C GLY A 48 -18.79 -0.76 -10.39
N ALA A 49 -18.22 0.40 -10.68
CA ALA A 49 -16.92 0.72 -10.18
C ALA A 49 -17.11 0.97 -8.69
N SER A 50 -16.74 -0.01 -7.87
CA SER A 50 -16.58 0.20 -6.44
C SER A 50 -15.38 1.12 -6.23
N ALA A 51 -15.58 2.38 -6.56
CA ALA A 51 -14.79 3.45 -5.99
C ALA A 51 -15.23 3.51 -4.53
N ASN A 52 -14.51 2.79 -3.67
CA ASN A 52 -14.51 3.10 -2.26
C ASN A 52 -13.79 4.44 -2.08
N ALA A 53 -14.45 5.50 -2.55
CA ALA A 53 -14.22 6.84 -2.10
C ALA A 53 -14.72 6.88 -0.67
N GLY A 54 -13.93 6.33 0.25
CA GLY A 54 -14.02 6.70 1.63
C GLY A 54 -13.89 8.21 1.66
N ALA A 55 -15.05 8.88 1.71
CA ALA A 55 -15.10 10.28 2.08
C ALA A 55 -14.33 10.41 3.38
N GLY A 56 -13.11 10.92 3.28
CA GLY A 56 -12.34 11.27 4.44
C GLY A 56 -13.14 12.26 5.24
N ALA A 57 -13.80 11.79 6.29
CA ALA A 57 -14.14 12.66 7.37
C ALA A 57 -12.82 13.31 7.75
N ALA A 58 -12.71 14.61 7.55
CA ALA A 58 -11.63 15.42 8.07
C ALA A 58 -11.74 15.35 9.60
N GLY A 59 -11.23 14.24 10.16
CA GLY A 59 -11.00 14.15 11.58
C GLY A 59 -9.96 15.22 11.90
N GLU A 60 -10.27 16.09 12.83
CA GLU A 60 -9.30 17.06 13.33
C GLU A 60 -8.08 16.29 13.82
N ASP A 61 -6.89 16.71 13.35
CA ASP A 61 -5.63 16.11 13.74
C ASP A 61 -5.44 16.22 15.25
N ALA A 62 -5.32 15.10 15.93
CA ALA A 62 -5.01 15.08 17.34
C ALA A 62 -3.50 15.28 17.52
N ALA A 63 -3.13 16.06 18.50
CA ALA A 63 -1.76 16.05 18.99
C ALA A 63 -1.49 14.69 19.66
N GLY A 64 -1.08 13.70 18.87
CA GLY A 64 -0.68 12.39 19.38
C GLY A 64 0.58 12.47 20.25
N PRO A 65 1.11 11.33 20.73
CA PRO A 65 2.28 11.31 21.60
C PRO A 65 3.49 11.99 20.94
N GLN A 66 4.25 12.75 21.74
CA GLN A 66 5.34 13.60 21.23
C GLN A 66 6.71 13.23 21.82
N GLU A 67 6.85 12.08 22.48
CA GLU A 67 8.06 11.68 23.17
C GLU A 67 8.80 10.56 22.46
N GLY A 68 10.13 10.64 22.44
CA GLY A 68 11.00 9.60 21.92
C GLY A 68 10.72 9.26 20.46
N VAL A 69 10.57 7.95 20.17
CA VAL A 69 10.29 7.46 18.81
C VAL A 69 8.93 7.95 18.29
N LEU A 70 7.98 8.22 19.18
CA LEU A 70 6.63 8.67 18.83
C LEU A 70 6.58 10.12 18.34
N ALA A 71 7.62 10.91 18.58
CA ALA A 71 7.78 12.24 17.97
C ALA A 71 8.12 12.13 16.48
N ARG A 72 8.72 11.02 16.05
CA ARG A 72 9.06 10.76 14.64
C ARG A 72 7.86 10.12 13.96
N ARG A 73 7.19 10.86 13.11
CA ARG A 73 5.96 10.43 12.43
C ARG A 73 6.09 10.29 10.93
N ILE A 74 7.31 10.40 10.40
CA ILE A 74 7.58 10.40 8.96
C ILE A 74 8.45 9.18 8.64
N ILE A 75 8.00 8.38 7.67
CA ILE A 75 8.73 7.25 7.11
C ILE A 75 9.10 7.63 5.67
N TYR A 76 10.41 7.61 5.37
CA TYR A 76 10.93 7.95 4.05
C TYR A 76 11.10 6.72 3.17
N PHE A 77 11.09 6.96 1.84
CA PHE A 77 11.18 5.92 0.82
C PHE A 77 12.16 6.32 -0.29
N ASP A 78 12.74 5.31 -0.92
CA ASP A 78 13.53 5.50 -2.12
C ASP A 78 12.68 5.90 -3.33
N PHE A 79 13.37 6.34 -4.37
CA PHE A 79 12.73 6.63 -5.65
C PHE A 79 12.03 5.39 -6.19
N ASP A 80 10.78 5.58 -6.60
CA ASP A 80 9.92 4.52 -7.18
C ASP A 80 9.76 3.26 -6.31
N SER A 81 10.00 3.37 -5.00
CA SER A 81 9.91 2.27 -4.04
C SER A 81 8.82 2.48 -3.00
N SER A 82 8.28 1.38 -2.50
CA SER A 82 7.42 1.29 -1.31
C SER A 82 8.01 0.35 -0.24
N GLU A 83 9.31 0.05 -0.33
CA GLU A 83 10.04 -0.74 0.65
C GLU A 83 10.32 0.09 1.91
N ILE A 84 10.11 -0.52 3.08
CA ILE A 84 10.32 0.13 4.37
C ILE A 84 11.76 -0.14 4.81
N HIS A 85 12.53 0.93 4.99
CA HIS A 85 13.89 0.85 5.53
C HIS A 85 13.91 0.51 7.03
N PRO A 86 15.02 0.00 7.57
CA PRO A 86 15.15 -0.35 9.00
C PRO A 86 14.76 0.79 9.94
N GLU A 87 15.16 2.03 9.63
CA GLU A 87 14.78 3.20 10.43
C GLU A 87 13.26 3.44 10.44
N GLY A 88 12.61 3.29 9.29
CA GLY A 88 11.16 3.35 9.18
C GLY A 88 10.47 2.24 9.97
N ALA A 89 11.04 1.04 9.99
CA ALA A 89 10.52 -0.09 10.75
C ALA A 89 10.56 0.17 12.27
N GLU A 90 11.61 0.83 12.77
CA GLU A 90 11.69 1.25 14.17
C GLU A 90 10.59 2.25 14.56
N ILE A 91 10.34 3.24 13.69
CA ILE A 91 9.28 4.22 13.89
C ILE A 91 7.93 3.51 13.94
N ILE A 92 7.65 2.64 12.98
CA ILE A 92 6.41 1.85 12.90
C ILE A 92 6.23 1.01 14.15
N ALA A 93 7.28 0.34 14.63
CA ALA A 93 7.22 -0.49 15.84
C ALA A 93 6.85 0.32 17.09
N GLY A 94 7.42 1.53 17.23
CA GLY A 94 7.06 2.42 18.32
C GLY A 94 5.59 2.83 18.30
N HIS A 95 5.09 3.26 17.14
CA HIS A 95 3.69 3.64 16.97
C HIS A 95 2.74 2.45 17.12
N ALA A 96 3.10 1.27 16.60
CA ALA A 96 2.28 0.07 16.74
C ALA A 96 2.14 -0.34 18.23
N LYS A 97 3.23 -0.31 18.99
CA LYS A 97 3.19 -0.57 20.44
C LYS A 97 2.28 0.43 21.17
N TYR A 98 2.33 1.70 20.79
CA TYR A 98 1.45 2.72 21.38
C TYR A 98 -0.03 2.46 21.04
N LEU A 99 -0.33 2.21 19.76
CA LEU A 99 -1.71 1.99 19.30
C LEU A 99 -2.33 0.72 19.88
N THR A 100 -1.57 -0.36 20.02
CA THR A 100 -2.05 -1.60 20.67
C THR A 100 -2.40 -1.38 22.14
N ALA A 101 -1.67 -0.50 22.85
CA ALA A 101 -1.97 -0.13 24.23
C ALA A 101 -3.15 0.88 24.35
N HIS A 102 -3.51 1.56 23.27
CA HIS A 102 -4.53 2.63 23.26
C HIS A 102 -5.56 2.37 22.16
N SER A 103 -6.46 1.40 22.38
CA SER A 103 -7.41 0.91 21.36
C SER A 103 -8.41 1.96 20.86
N ALA A 104 -8.62 3.05 21.58
CA ALA A 104 -9.47 4.17 21.16
C ALA A 104 -8.75 5.12 20.17
N MET A 105 -7.41 5.11 20.14
CA MET A 105 -6.64 5.98 19.26
C MET A 105 -6.67 5.47 17.83
N ARG A 106 -6.74 6.40 16.89
CA ARG A 106 -6.74 6.12 15.44
C ARG A 106 -5.67 6.93 14.75
N VAL A 107 -5.18 6.41 13.64
CA VAL A 107 -4.22 7.09 12.78
C VAL A 107 -4.67 7.06 11.34
N ARG A 108 -4.28 8.09 10.60
CA ARG A 108 -4.33 8.16 9.15
C ARG A 108 -2.89 8.14 8.62
N LEU A 109 -2.63 7.22 7.71
CA LEU A 109 -1.35 7.10 7.01
C LEU A 109 -1.47 7.85 5.68
N GLU A 110 -0.74 8.94 5.55
CA GLU A 110 -0.78 9.83 4.39
C GLU A 110 0.42 9.53 3.49
N GLY A 111 0.16 8.98 2.29
CA GLY A 111 1.20 8.63 1.33
C GLY A 111 1.50 9.75 0.36
N HIS A 112 2.80 10.03 0.18
CA HIS A 112 3.31 11.09 -0.68
C HIS A 112 4.42 10.60 -1.60
N THR A 113 4.60 11.31 -2.70
CA THR A 113 5.65 11.08 -3.70
C THR A 113 6.38 12.38 -4.01
N ASP A 114 7.50 12.27 -4.71
CA ASP A 114 8.05 13.42 -5.42
C ASP A 114 7.22 13.73 -6.68
N GLU A 115 7.54 14.80 -7.38
CA GLU A 115 6.77 15.34 -8.52
C GLU A 115 6.93 14.54 -9.83
N ARG A 116 7.92 13.63 -9.90
CA ARG A 116 8.25 12.89 -11.13
C ARG A 116 7.18 11.82 -11.42
N GLY A 117 6.73 11.76 -12.68
CA GLY A 117 5.70 10.82 -13.13
C GLY A 117 4.33 11.48 -13.32
N SER A 118 3.33 10.68 -13.75
CA SER A 118 1.97 11.18 -13.91
C SER A 118 1.26 11.29 -12.55
N ARG A 119 0.20 12.09 -12.51
CA ARG A 119 -0.64 12.25 -11.32
C ARG A 119 -1.19 10.91 -10.83
N GLU A 120 -1.75 10.13 -11.74
CA GLU A 120 -2.35 8.83 -11.45
C GLU A 120 -1.32 7.84 -10.92
N TYR A 121 -0.13 7.82 -11.52
CA TYR A 121 0.98 7.01 -11.06
C TYR A 121 1.37 7.36 -9.63
N ASN A 122 1.53 8.65 -9.33
CA ASN A 122 1.94 9.15 -8.03
C ASN A 122 0.89 8.89 -6.94
N ILE A 123 -0.41 9.02 -7.24
CA ILE A 123 -1.47 8.61 -6.32
C ILE A 123 -1.35 7.11 -6.03
N GLY A 124 -1.16 6.26 -7.05
CA GLY A 124 -0.98 4.82 -6.87
C GLY A 124 0.28 4.48 -6.07
N LEU A 125 1.41 5.18 -6.27
CA LEU A 125 2.64 4.96 -5.51
C LEU A 125 2.50 5.38 -4.05
N GLY A 126 1.90 6.55 -3.79
CA GLY A 126 1.62 7.01 -2.43
C GLY A 126 0.71 6.04 -1.67
N GLU A 127 -0.32 5.51 -2.33
CA GLU A 127 -1.18 4.47 -1.73
C GLU A 127 -0.39 3.19 -1.43
N ARG A 128 0.45 2.69 -2.33
CA ARG A 128 1.29 1.50 -2.06
C ARG A 128 2.19 1.69 -0.84
N ARG A 129 2.77 2.89 -0.65
CA ARG A 129 3.58 3.26 0.52
C ARG A 129 2.76 3.24 1.80
N ALA A 130 1.60 3.92 1.82
CA ALA A 130 0.70 3.92 2.96
C ALA A 130 0.24 2.50 3.34
N GLN A 131 -0.09 1.67 2.35
CA GLN A 131 -0.46 0.27 2.55
C GLN A 131 0.72 -0.59 3.05
N ALA A 132 1.96 -0.30 2.67
CA ALA A 132 3.12 -1.00 3.21
C ALA A 132 3.27 -0.71 4.72
N VAL A 133 3.15 0.55 5.14
CA VAL A 133 3.17 0.94 6.56
C VAL A 133 2.01 0.31 7.32
N ARG A 134 0.78 0.35 6.76
CA ARG A 134 -0.40 -0.28 7.35
C ARG A 134 -0.18 -1.77 7.59
N ARG A 135 0.28 -2.52 6.59
CA ARG A 135 0.58 -3.95 6.76
C ARG A 135 1.60 -4.21 7.86
N ALA A 136 2.65 -3.39 7.95
CA ALA A 136 3.66 -3.52 8.99
C ALA A 136 3.08 -3.27 10.40
N MET A 137 2.16 -2.31 10.57
CA MET A 137 1.45 -2.07 11.83
C MET A 137 0.49 -3.22 12.20
N LEU A 138 -0.26 -3.74 11.23
CA LEU A 138 -1.18 -4.88 11.44
C LEU A 138 -0.42 -6.13 11.90
N LEU A 139 0.73 -6.42 11.30
CA LEU A 139 1.61 -7.54 11.70
C LEU A 139 2.10 -7.40 13.16
N GLN A 140 2.12 -6.20 13.71
CA GLN A 140 2.48 -5.90 15.09
C GLN A 140 1.28 -5.82 16.03
N GLY A 141 0.09 -6.21 15.56
CA GLY A 141 -1.12 -6.35 16.38
C GLY A 141 -2.01 -5.11 16.47
N VAL A 142 -1.73 -4.05 15.69
CA VAL A 142 -2.66 -2.90 15.62
C VAL A 142 -3.95 -3.34 14.94
N SER A 143 -5.09 -2.91 15.47
CA SER A 143 -6.39 -3.23 14.88
C SER A 143 -6.59 -2.48 13.57
N ASP A 144 -7.17 -3.14 12.59
CA ASP A 144 -7.51 -2.55 11.30
C ASP A 144 -8.41 -1.30 11.43
N ALA A 145 -9.32 -1.32 12.37
CA ALA A 145 -10.22 -0.20 12.67
C ALA A 145 -9.49 1.06 13.18
N GLN A 146 -8.23 0.94 13.61
CA GLN A 146 -7.42 2.07 14.07
C GLN A 146 -6.65 2.76 12.94
N ILE A 147 -6.59 2.16 11.73
CA ILE A 147 -5.71 2.64 10.66
C ILE A 147 -6.53 2.99 9.41
N ALA A 148 -6.49 4.24 9.00
CA ALA A 148 -6.94 4.69 7.70
C ALA A 148 -5.75 4.99 6.79
N THR A 149 -5.90 4.85 5.47
CA THR A 149 -4.89 5.25 4.48
C THR A 149 -5.46 6.28 3.53
N VAL A 150 -4.62 7.19 3.08
CA VAL A 150 -4.92 8.13 2.01
C VAL A 150 -3.64 8.41 1.23
N SER A 151 -3.77 8.61 -0.07
CA SER A 151 -2.66 9.06 -0.91
C SER A 151 -2.94 10.45 -1.46
N TYR A 152 -1.97 11.32 -1.30
CA TYR A 152 -1.92 12.63 -1.95
C TYR A 152 -0.99 12.64 -3.17
N GLY A 153 -0.26 11.54 -3.41
CA GLY A 153 0.75 11.51 -4.47
C GLY A 153 1.71 12.69 -4.34
N ALA A 154 1.91 13.45 -5.41
CA ALA A 154 2.77 14.64 -5.43
C ALA A 154 2.04 15.95 -5.08
N GLU A 155 0.73 15.91 -4.74
CA GLU A 155 -0.09 17.12 -4.57
C GLU A 155 0.20 17.90 -3.28
N ARG A 156 0.85 17.26 -2.29
CA ARG A 156 1.19 17.88 -1.01
C ARG A 156 2.68 17.69 -0.70
N PRO A 157 3.57 18.43 -1.38
CA PRO A 157 5.01 18.36 -1.09
C PRO A 157 5.31 18.92 0.30
N ALA A 158 6.22 18.26 1.03
CA ALA A 158 6.76 18.78 2.28
C ALA A 158 7.77 19.91 2.02
N VAL A 159 8.51 19.80 0.90
CA VAL A 159 9.51 20.79 0.49
C VAL A 159 9.32 21.08 -1.00
N ALA A 160 9.22 22.35 -1.33
CA ALA A 160 9.21 22.80 -2.72
C ALA A 160 10.63 22.70 -3.30
N GLY A 161 10.73 22.28 -4.56
CA GLY A 161 11.99 22.16 -5.29
C GLY A 161 11.99 20.95 -6.22
N SER A 162 12.80 21.05 -7.28
CA SER A 162 12.94 20.02 -8.31
C SER A 162 14.36 19.44 -8.30
N ASP A 163 14.82 19.07 -7.11
CA ASP A 163 16.12 18.46 -6.86
C ASP A 163 16.01 17.28 -5.89
N GLU A 164 17.06 16.47 -5.77
CA GLU A 164 17.04 15.30 -4.89
C GLU A 164 16.91 15.67 -3.41
N ALA A 165 17.35 16.86 -3.01
CA ALA A 165 17.21 17.32 -1.62
C ALA A 165 15.74 17.57 -1.24
N ALA A 166 14.92 18.08 -2.17
CA ALA A 166 13.49 18.22 -2.02
C ALA A 166 12.78 16.88 -2.23
N TRP A 167 13.11 16.15 -3.29
CA TRP A 167 12.46 14.88 -3.64
C TRP A 167 12.57 13.82 -2.54
N SER A 168 13.75 13.68 -1.93
CA SER A 168 13.94 12.72 -0.82
C SER A 168 13.02 12.98 0.37
N LYS A 169 12.71 14.25 0.66
CA LYS A 169 11.79 14.64 1.73
C LYS A 169 10.32 14.48 1.35
N ASN A 170 10.03 14.53 0.04
CA ASN A 170 8.67 14.38 -0.47
C ASN A 170 8.25 12.91 -0.57
N ARG A 171 9.19 11.98 -0.79
CA ARG A 171 8.94 10.52 -0.80
C ARG A 171 8.74 10.00 0.61
N ARG A 172 7.52 10.14 1.15
CA ARG A 172 7.25 9.82 2.55
C ARG A 172 5.85 9.26 2.81
N VAL A 173 5.68 8.68 3.98
CA VAL A 173 4.38 8.46 4.63
C VAL A 173 4.38 9.19 5.96
N GLU A 174 3.32 9.93 6.23
CA GLU A 174 3.09 10.60 7.50
C GLU A 174 2.09 9.82 8.35
N ILE A 175 2.36 9.69 9.65
CA ILE A 175 1.46 9.08 10.65
C ILE A 175 0.72 10.22 11.35
N VAL A 176 -0.54 10.41 11.01
CA VAL A 176 -1.40 11.47 11.56
C VAL A 176 -2.36 10.86 12.56
N TYR A 177 -2.31 11.29 13.82
CA TYR A 177 -3.25 10.87 14.85
C TYR A 177 -4.57 11.61 14.70
N LEU A 178 -5.68 10.86 14.83
CA LEU A 178 -7.04 11.40 14.73
C LEU A 178 -7.67 11.50 16.12
N LYS A 179 -8.51 12.53 16.32
CA LYS A 179 -9.34 12.69 17.52
C LYS A 179 -10.54 11.75 17.48
#